data_1a8211203abc0469485793589f8761d1
#
_entry.id   1a8211203abc0469485793589f8761d1
#
_cell.length_a   1.000
_cell.length_b   1.000
_cell.length_c   1.000
_cell.angle_alpha   90.00
_cell.angle_beta   90.00
_cell.angle_gamma   90.00
#
_symmetry.space_group_name_H-M   'P 1'
#
loop_
_entity.id
_entity.type
_entity.pdbx_description
1 polymer ?
#
loop_
_entity_poly.entity_id
_entity_poly.type
_entity_poly.pdbx_seq_one_letter_code
_entity_poly.pdbx_strand_id
1 'polypeptide(L)'
;MLRALRILRLLRVVSVAPSLRRVVEGLVTALPGMGSVFLLMGMIFYIGSVMATKLFGAAFPEWFGDLGRSAYSLFQIMTLESWSMGIVRPVMEVFPYAWAFFVPFIMVTTFAVVNLLVGLIVNSMQDAHHAEDAEKTDTYRDEVLTRLGDLEALIRERRDQDER
;
A
#
# COMPACT_ATOMS: atom_id res chain seq x y z
N MET A 1 -28.37 -13.32 -4.35
CA MET A 1 -27.12 -12.82 -3.73
C MET A 1 -26.29 -13.92 -3.04
N LEU A 2 -26.87 -14.84 -2.26
CA LEU A 2 -26.12 -15.95 -1.59
C LEU A 2 -25.36 -16.89 -2.52
N ARG A 3 -25.77 -17.03 -3.80
CA ARG A 3 -25.04 -17.87 -4.77
C ARG A 3 -23.69 -17.26 -5.19
N ALA A 4 -23.56 -15.93 -5.17
CA ALA A 4 -22.30 -15.24 -5.47
C ALA A 4 -21.24 -15.46 -4.39
N LEU A 5 -21.64 -15.65 -3.13
CA LEU A 5 -20.72 -15.95 -2.03
C LEU A 5 -20.02 -17.32 -2.20
N ARG A 6 -20.57 -18.22 -3.04
CA ARG A 6 -19.87 -19.49 -3.36
C ARG A 6 -18.57 -19.28 -4.12
N ILE A 7 -18.46 -18.16 -4.85
CA ILE A 7 -17.21 -17.79 -5.56
C ILE A 7 -16.08 -17.52 -4.58
N LEU A 8 -16.40 -17.02 -3.36
CA LEU A 8 -15.39 -16.84 -2.30
C LEU A 8 -14.72 -18.16 -1.87
N ARG A 9 -15.33 -19.30 -2.20
CA ARG A 9 -14.70 -20.61 -2.00
C ARG A 9 -13.43 -20.79 -2.84
N LEU A 10 -13.30 -20.06 -3.96
CA LEU A 10 -12.08 -20.03 -4.79
C LEU A 10 -10.90 -19.37 -4.05
N LEU A 11 -11.15 -18.48 -3.06
CA LEU A 11 -10.10 -17.93 -2.20
C LEU A 11 -9.38 -19.02 -1.37
N ARG A 12 -9.99 -20.24 -1.26
CA ARG A 12 -9.30 -21.38 -0.67
C ARG A 12 -8.03 -21.78 -1.45
N VAL A 13 -7.94 -21.43 -2.74
CA VAL A 13 -6.74 -21.67 -3.56
C VAL A 13 -5.54 -20.91 -2.98
N VAL A 14 -5.76 -19.72 -2.41
CA VAL A 14 -4.70 -18.92 -1.76
C VAL A 14 -4.14 -19.66 -0.53
N SER A 15 -4.99 -20.39 0.22
CA SER A 15 -4.54 -21.15 1.40
C SER A 15 -3.86 -22.48 1.04
N VAL A 16 -4.10 -23.02 -0.16
CA VAL A 16 -3.57 -24.32 -0.61
C VAL A 16 -2.24 -24.15 -1.36
N ALA A 17 -2.04 -23.02 -2.06
CA ALA A 17 -0.82 -22.77 -2.82
C ALA A 17 0.19 -21.93 -2.00
N PRO A 18 1.32 -22.52 -1.54
CA PRO A 18 2.28 -21.83 -0.66
C PRO A 18 2.91 -20.58 -1.29
N SER A 19 3.07 -20.56 -2.62
CA SER A 19 3.57 -19.42 -3.37
C SER A 19 2.60 -18.22 -3.34
N LEU A 20 1.30 -18.48 -3.56
CA LEU A 20 0.26 -17.47 -3.50
C LEU A 20 0.08 -16.92 -2.07
N ARG A 21 0.17 -17.79 -1.07
CA ARG A 21 0.09 -17.39 0.33
C ARG A 21 1.20 -16.41 0.69
N ARG A 22 2.46 -16.67 0.31
CA ARG A 22 3.59 -15.75 0.55
C ARG A 22 3.38 -14.38 -0.10
N VAL A 23 2.87 -14.35 -1.34
CA VAL A 23 2.58 -13.08 -2.04
C VAL A 23 1.50 -12.30 -1.31
N VAL A 24 0.41 -12.95 -0.89
CA VAL A 24 -0.68 -12.31 -0.16
C VAL A 24 -0.22 -11.85 1.23
N GLU A 25 0.54 -12.67 1.95
CA GLU A 25 1.12 -12.30 3.25
C GLU A 25 2.04 -11.07 3.12
N GLY A 26 2.92 -11.04 2.11
CA GLY A 26 3.77 -9.88 1.82
C GLY A 26 2.97 -8.61 1.51
N LEU A 27 1.91 -8.75 0.70
CA LEU A 27 1.02 -7.62 0.39
C LEU A 27 0.30 -7.09 1.64
N VAL A 28 -0.27 -8.00 2.46
CA VAL A 28 -1.01 -7.64 3.69
C VAL A 28 -0.07 -7.00 4.73
N THR A 29 1.15 -7.51 4.84
CA THR A 29 2.18 -6.99 5.77
C THR A 29 2.64 -5.58 5.37
N ALA A 30 2.66 -5.25 4.07
CA ALA A 30 3.01 -3.92 3.58
C ALA A 30 1.91 -2.87 3.82
N LEU A 31 0.63 -3.27 3.94
CA LEU A 31 -0.51 -2.35 4.08
C LEU A 31 -0.44 -1.43 5.32
N PRO A 32 -0.06 -1.88 6.53
CA PRO A 32 -0.02 -1.02 7.72
C PRO A 32 0.90 0.20 7.56
N GLY A 33 2.07 0.02 6.92
CA GLY A 33 3.00 1.11 6.65
C GLY A 33 2.44 2.19 5.72
N MET A 34 1.41 1.85 4.93
CA MET A 34 0.78 2.74 3.95
C MET A 34 -0.56 3.33 4.43
N GLY A 35 -0.99 3.00 5.65
CA GLY A 35 -2.30 3.38 6.19
C GLY A 35 -2.56 4.89 6.17
N SER A 36 -1.53 5.71 6.46
CA SER A 36 -1.62 7.17 6.41
C SER A 36 -1.88 7.70 4.99
N VAL A 37 -1.29 7.08 3.97
CA VAL A 37 -1.50 7.46 2.57
C VAL A 37 -2.91 7.08 2.10
N PHE A 38 -3.41 5.90 2.48
CA PHE A 38 -4.79 5.51 2.20
C PHE A 38 -5.80 6.43 2.89
N LEU A 39 -5.54 6.82 4.13
CA LEU A 39 -6.39 7.76 4.86
C LEU A 39 -6.41 9.13 4.18
N LEU A 40 -5.24 9.66 3.80
CA LEU A 40 -5.13 10.91 3.07
C LEU A 40 -5.87 10.84 1.73
N MET A 41 -5.70 9.75 0.97
CA MET A 41 -6.40 9.53 -0.29
C MET A 41 -7.92 9.50 -0.08
N GLY A 42 -8.40 8.77 0.93
CA GLY A 42 -9.82 8.72 1.30
C GLY A 42 -10.37 10.10 1.64
N MET A 43 -9.59 10.94 2.34
CA MET A 43 -9.97 12.31 2.66
C MET A 43 -10.05 13.18 1.39
N ILE A 44 -9.09 13.07 0.47
CA ILE A 44 -9.10 13.79 -0.82
C ILE A 44 -10.35 13.38 -1.63
N PHE A 45 -10.65 12.09 -1.70
CA PHE A 45 -11.83 11.58 -2.38
C PHE A 45 -13.13 12.06 -1.74
N TYR A 46 -13.20 12.05 -0.42
CA TYR A 46 -14.38 12.54 0.30
C TYR A 46 -14.63 14.03 0.02
N ILE A 47 -13.61 14.86 0.19
CA ILE A 47 -13.71 16.31 -0.07
C ILE A 47 -14.06 16.57 -1.54
N GLY A 48 -13.36 15.91 -2.46
CA GLY A 48 -13.61 16.01 -3.90
C GLY A 48 -15.03 15.60 -4.26
N SER A 49 -15.54 14.51 -3.68
CA SER A 49 -16.90 14.02 -3.92
C SER A 49 -17.96 15.01 -3.41
N VAL A 50 -17.77 15.58 -2.22
CA VAL A 50 -18.68 16.61 -1.69
C VAL A 50 -18.67 17.85 -2.59
N MET A 51 -17.50 18.29 -3.03
CA MET A 51 -17.39 19.43 -3.96
C MET A 51 -18.04 19.14 -5.30
N ALA A 52 -17.76 17.99 -5.91
CA ALA A 52 -18.32 17.60 -7.20
C ALA A 52 -19.85 17.50 -7.15
N THR A 53 -20.40 16.90 -6.08
CA THR A 53 -21.86 16.82 -5.86
C THR A 53 -22.49 18.21 -5.80
N LYS A 54 -21.86 19.13 -5.08
CA LYS A 54 -22.38 20.49 -4.93
C LYS A 54 -22.25 21.35 -6.19
N LEU A 55 -21.14 21.20 -6.91
CA LEU A 55 -20.85 22.00 -8.10
C LEU A 55 -21.59 21.51 -9.34
N PHE A 56 -21.68 20.21 -9.53
CA PHE A 56 -22.11 19.60 -10.78
C PHE A 56 -23.36 18.73 -10.64
N GLY A 57 -23.76 18.36 -9.42
CA GLY A 57 -24.84 17.39 -9.17
C GLY A 57 -26.20 17.79 -9.75
N ALA A 58 -26.51 19.07 -9.77
CA ALA A 58 -27.79 19.55 -10.33
C ALA A 58 -27.87 19.40 -11.86
N ALA A 59 -26.76 19.63 -12.57
CA ALA A 59 -26.70 19.56 -14.04
C ALA A 59 -26.39 18.14 -14.54
N PHE A 60 -25.63 17.37 -13.76
CA PHE A 60 -25.15 16.01 -14.11
C PHE A 60 -25.44 15.00 -13.00
N PRO A 61 -26.75 14.74 -12.72
CA PRO A 61 -27.16 13.87 -11.60
C PRO A 61 -26.74 12.41 -11.81
N GLU A 62 -26.49 11.97 -13.02
CA GLU A 62 -26.01 10.63 -13.35
C GLU A 62 -24.58 10.38 -12.82
N TRP A 63 -23.71 11.40 -12.81
CA TRP A 63 -22.31 11.31 -12.38
C TRP A 63 -22.09 11.89 -10.99
N PHE A 64 -22.81 12.97 -10.64
CA PHE A 64 -22.54 13.76 -9.44
C PHE A 64 -23.79 14.01 -8.58
N GLY A 65 -24.92 13.31 -8.82
CA GLY A 65 -26.20 13.54 -8.14
C GLY A 65 -26.19 13.21 -6.65
N ASP A 66 -25.27 12.37 -6.21
CA ASP A 66 -25.05 12.04 -4.80
C ASP A 66 -23.56 11.78 -4.52
N LEU A 67 -23.22 11.64 -3.24
CA LEU A 67 -21.84 11.43 -2.79
C LEU A 67 -21.22 10.15 -3.38
N GLY A 68 -22.01 9.06 -3.45
CA GLY A 68 -21.55 7.77 -3.96
C GLY A 68 -21.24 7.82 -5.45
N ARG A 69 -22.12 8.44 -6.24
CA ARG A 69 -21.93 8.65 -7.69
C ARG A 69 -20.74 9.56 -7.95
N SER A 70 -20.59 10.63 -7.18
CA SER A 70 -19.45 11.53 -7.27
C SER A 70 -18.13 10.80 -6.95
N ALA A 71 -18.09 10.00 -5.89
CA ALA A 71 -16.92 9.20 -5.54
C ALA A 71 -16.56 8.21 -6.65
N TYR A 72 -17.55 7.54 -7.24
CA TYR A 72 -17.32 6.61 -8.34
C TYR A 72 -16.79 7.32 -9.60
N SER A 73 -17.39 8.45 -9.97
CA SER A 73 -16.96 9.26 -11.12
C SER A 73 -15.54 9.81 -10.91
N LEU A 74 -15.22 10.26 -9.69
CA LEU A 74 -13.88 10.71 -9.35
C LEU A 74 -12.87 9.55 -9.34
N PHE A 75 -13.28 8.34 -8.94
CA PHE A 75 -12.43 7.15 -9.05
C PHE A 75 -12.12 6.84 -10.52
N GLN A 76 -13.12 6.87 -11.40
CA GLN A 76 -12.92 6.71 -12.84
C GLN A 76 -11.97 7.77 -13.39
N ILE A 77 -12.14 9.04 -13.00
CA ILE A 77 -11.26 10.14 -13.41
C ILE A 77 -9.83 9.92 -12.94
N MET A 78 -9.63 9.46 -11.69
CA MET A 78 -8.31 9.16 -11.14
C MET A 78 -7.60 8.04 -11.92
N THR A 79 -8.32 7.02 -12.35
CA THR A 79 -7.76 5.94 -13.17
C THR A 79 -7.49 6.36 -14.62
N LEU A 80 -7.79 7.60 -14.96
CA LEU A 80 -7.67 8.20 -16.30
C LEU A 80 -8.52 7.50 -17.36
N GLU A 81 -9.49 6.69 -16.96
CA GLU A 81 -10.38 5.98 -17.86
C GLU A 81 -11.45 6.92 -18.38
N SER A 82 -11.38 7.27 -19.67
CA SER A 82 -12.33 8.14 -20.38
C SER A 82 -12.59 9.50 -19.69
N TRP A 83 -11.68 9.93 -18.82
CA TRP A 83 -11.88 11.10 -17.96
C TRP A 83 -12.20 12.39 -18.75
N SER A 84 -11.44 12.63 -19.83
CA SER A 84 -11.58 13.87 -20.59
C SER A 84 -12.84 13.87 -21.44
N MET A 85 -12.98 12.89 -22.35
CA MET A 85 -14.09 12.86 -23.31
C MET A 85 -15.39 12.37 -22.67
N GLY A 86 -15.30 11.45 -21.71
CA GLY A 86 -16.49 10.85 -21.10
C GLY A 86 -17.16 11.71 -20.03
N ILE A 87 -16.40 12.49 -19.28
CA ILE A 87 -16.93 13.24 -18.15
C ILE A 87 -16.56 14.73 -18.20
N VAL A 88 -15.26 15.06 -18.25
CA VAL A 88 -14.82 16.46 -18.02
C VAL A 88 -15.24 17.39 -19.14
N ARG A 89 -15.10 17.00 -20.41
CA ARG A 89 -15.52 17.83 -21.53
C ARG A 89 -17.03 18.08 -21.56
N PRO A 90 -17.91 17.08 -21.41
CA PRO A 90 -19.35 17.34 -21.27
C PRO A 90 -19.68 18.29 -20.11
N VAL A 91 -18.99 18.14 -18.96
CA VAL A 91 -19.19 19.08 -17.83
C VAL A 91 -18.72 20.49 -18.20
N MET A 92 -17.61 20.63 -18.93
CA MET A 92 -17.10 21.94 -19.37
C MET A 92 -17.99 22.64 -20.40
N GLU A 93 -18.83 21.94 -21.14
CA GLU A 93 -19.82 22.55 -22.03
C GLU A 93 -20.82 23.40 -21.24
N VAL A 94 -21.15 22.98 -20.00
CA VAL A 94 -22.06 23.71 -19.10
C VAL A 94 -21.30 24.60 -18.12
N PHE A 95 -20.14 24.12 -17.62
CA PHE A 95 -19.29 24.81 -16.67
C PHE A 95 -17.88 24.99 -17.24
N PRO A 96 -17.61 26.06 -18.01
CA PRO A 96 -16.33 26.22 -18.71
C PRO A 96 -15.08 26.17 -17.83
N TYR A 97 -15.19 26.51 -16.55
CA TYR A 97 -14.10 26.48 -15.57
C TYR A 97 -14.00 25.19 -14.77
N ALA A 98 -14.76 24.14 -15.11
CA ALA A 98 -14.72 22.85 -14.39
C ALA A 98 -13.34 22.21 -14.42
N TRP A 99 -12.50 22.49 -15.43
CA TRP A 99 -11.10 22.04 -15.48
C TRP A 99 -10.29 22.45 -14.24
N ALA A 100 -10.59 23.60 -13.64
CA ALA A 100 -9.91 24.08 -12.43
C ALA A 100 -10.19 23.21 -11.20
N PHE A 101 -11.23 22.40 -11.23
CA PHE A 101 -11.49 21.35 -10.24
C PHE A 101 -10.87 20.02 -10.64
N PHE A 102 -11.10 19.55 -11.86
CA PHE A 102 -10.70 18.20 -12.27
C PHE A 102 -9.20 18.06 -12.48
N VAL A 103 -8.52 19.05 -13.06
CA VAL A 103 -7.07 18.95 -13.32
C VAL A 103 -6.27 18.90 -12.02
N PRO A 104 -6.47 19.79 -11.02
CA PRO A 104 -5.80 19.65 -9.73
C PRO A 104 -6.14 18.35 -9.02
N PHE A 105 -7.38 17.87 -9.08
CA PHE A 105 -7.78 16.60 -8.51
C PHE A 105 -6.98 15.43 -9.12
N ILE A 106 -6.86 15.37 -10.45
CA ILE A 106 -6.06 14.37 -11.15
C ILE A 106 -4.60 14.47 -10.74
N MET A 107 -4.03 15.67 -10.73
CA MET A 107 -2.62 15.86 -10.35
C MET A 107 -2.32 15.36 -8.94
N VAL A 108 -3.17 15.73 -7.97
CA VAL A 108 -2.98 15.34 -6.56
C VAL A 108 -3.16 13.83 -6.38
N THR A 109 -4.20 13.25 -6.98
CA THR A 109 -4.47 11.81 -6.84
C THR A 109 -3.43 10.96 -7.58
N THR A 110 -3.00 11.35 -8.78
CA THR A 110 -1.92 10.67 -9.52
C THR A 110 -0.62 10.72 -8.74
N PHE A 111 -0.26 11.89 -8.20
CA PHE A 111 0.93 12.04 -7.37
C PHE A 111 0.87 11.17 -6.10
N ALA A 112 -0.29 11.11 -5.45
CA ALA A 112 -0.49 10.25 -4.28
C ALA A 112 -0.35 8.76 -4.63
N VAL A 113 -0.88 8.30 -5.77
CA VAL A 113 -0.74 6.91 -6.24
C VAL A 113 0.73 6.58 -6.56
N VAL A 114 1.45 7.50 -7.22
CA VAL A 114 2.88 7.31 -7.51
C VAL A 114 3.68 7.23 -6.21
N ASN A 115 3.42 8.10 -5.23
CA ASN A 115 4.07 8.05 -3.93
C ASN A 115 3.76 6.77 -3.15
N LEU A 116 2.53 6.25 -3.27
CA LEU A 116 2.15 4.96 -2.71
C LEU A 116 3.00 3.83 -3.31
N LEU A 117 3.16 3.82 -4.64
CA LEU A 117 3.97 2.83 -5.34
C LEU A 117 5.46 2.91 -4.92
N VAL A 118 6.01 4.13 -4.86
CA VAL A 118 7.40 4.34 -4.41
C VAL A 118 7.57 3.88 -2.96
N GLY A 119 6.63 4.23 -2.08
CA GLY A 119 6.64 3.78 -0.68
C GLY A 119 6.62 2.25 -0.55
N LEU A 120 5.83 1.55 -1.37
CA LEU A 120 5.79 0.09 -1.39
C LEU A 120 7.15 -0.50 -1.81
N ILE A 121 7.78 0.05 -2.85
CA ILE A 121 9.09 -0.40 -3.33
C ILE A 121 10.16 -0.19 -2.25
N VAL A 122 10.18 1.00 -1.63
CA VAL A 122 11.15 1.34 -0.58
C VAL A 122 10.99 0.43 0.63
N ASN A 123 9.76 0.20 1.11
CA ASN A 123 9.49 -0.71 2.22
C ASN A 123 9.96 -2.14 1.89
N SER A 124 9.66 -2.64 0.68
CA SER A 124 10.10 -3.98 0.26
C SER A 124 11.62 -4.11 0.22
N MET A 125 12.33 -3.05 -0.17
CA MET A 125 13.80 -3.03 -0.16
C MET A 125 14.35 -2.99 1.27
N GLN A 126 13.73 -2.21 2.16
CA GLN A 126 14.13 -2.13 3.57
C GLN A 126 13.93 -3.47 4.28
N ASP A 127 12.81 -4.15 4.05
CA ASP A 127 12.55 -5.48 4.62
C ASP A 127 13.60 -6.50 4.18
N ALA A 128 14.02 -6.46 2.90
CA ALA A 128 15.09 -7.32 2.38
C ALA A 128 16.45 -7.03 3.05
N HIS A 129 16.79 -5.74 3.23
CA HIS A 129 18.02 -5.36 3.93
C HIS A 129 18.00 -5.75 5.41
N HIS A 130 16.89 -5.56 6.11
CA HIS A 130 16.76 -5.98 7.50
C HIS A 130 16.92 -7.49 7.69
N ALA A 131 16.40 -8.30 6.76
CA ALA A 131 16.57 -9.75 6.79
C ALA A 131 18.05 -10.13 6.60
N GLU A 132 18.77 -9.51 5.67
CA GLU A 132 20.19 -9.74 5.42
C GLU A 132 21.05 -9.31 6.60
N ASP A 133 20.76 -8.16 7.21
CA ASP A 133 21.50 -7.65 8.37
C ASP A 133 21.25 -8.50 9.63
N ALA A 134 20.03 -9.02 9.80
CA ALA A 134 19.72 -9.96 10.88
C ALA A 134 20.53 -11.26 10.74
N GLU A 135 20.60 -11.84 9.53
CA GLU A 135 21.37 -13.04 9.26
C GLU A 135 22.86 -12.82 9.53
N LYS A 136 23.44 -11.69 9.10
CA LYS A 136 24.83 -11.32 9.37
C LYS A 136 25.09 -11.17 10.88
N THR A 137 24.15 -10.52 11.59
CA THR A 137 24.27 -10.32 13.04
C THR A 137 24.22 -11.64 13.80
N ASP A 138 23.34 -12.55 13.42
CA ASP A 138 23.25 -13.86 14.04
C ASP A 138 24.53 -14.69 13.78
N THR A 139 25.04 -14.69 12.55
CA THR A 139 26.29 -15.34 12.20
C THR A 139 27.49 -14.82 13.04
N TYR A 140 27.59 -13.49 13.14
CA TYR A 140 28.63 -12.85 13.94
C TYR A 140 28.53 -13.18 15.44
N ARG A 141 27.29 -13.21 15.95
CA ARG A 141 27.00 -13.57 17.34
C ARG A 141 27.43 -15.00 17.64
N ASP A 142 27.15 -15.94 16.77
CA ASP A 142 27.53 -17.35 16.92
C ASP A 142 29.04 -17.55 16.87
N GLU A 143 29.73 -16.81 16.00
CA GLU A 143 31.21 -16.81 15.96
C GLU A 143 31.81 -16.29 17.27
N VAL A 144 31.27 -15.17 17.79
CA VAL A 144 31.74 -14.58 19.06
C VAL A 144 31.52 -15.55 20.24
N LEU A 145 30.34 -16.18 20.30
CA LEU A 145 30.02 -17.15 21.35
C LEU A 145 30.96 -18.37 21.29
N THR A 146 31.26 -18.84 20.09
CA THR A 146 32.23 -19.94 19.91
C THR A 146 33.60 -19.55 20.40
N ARG A 147 34.12 -18.38 20.03
CA ARG A 147 35.44 -17.89 20.50
C ARG A 147 35.49 -17.67 22.00
N LEU A 148 34.40 -17.20 22.61
CA LEU A 148 34.29 -17.07 24.07
C LEU A 148 34.32 -18.42 24.76
N GLY A 149 33.64 -19.41 24.23
CA GLY A 149 33.70 -20.79 24.74
C GLY A 149 35.11 -21.40 24.69
N ASP A 150 35.84 -21.19 23.57
CA ASP A 150 37.22 -21.63 23.42
C ASP A 150 38.17 -20.96 24.43
N LEU A 151 37.96 -19.64 24.65
CA LEU A 151 38.73 -18.90 25.67
C LEU A 151 38.46 -19.39 27.09
N GLU A 152 37.21 -19.65 27.43
CA GLU A 152 36.85 -20.22 28.73
C GLU A 152 37.49 -21.60 28.94
N ALA A 153 37.51 -22.45 27.91
CA ALA A 153 38.15 -23.75 27.97
C ALA A 153 39.64 -23.63 28.23
N LEU A 154 40.34 -22.73 27.52
CA LEU A 154 41.78 -22.47 27.71
C LEU A 154 42.10 -21.92 29.12
N ILE A 155 41.25 -21.05 29.65
CA ILE A 155 41.43 -20.51 31.02
C ILE A 155 41.28 -21.62 32.08
N ARG A 156 40.29 -22.50 31.90
CA ARG A 156 40.09 -23.66 32.78
C ARG A 156 41.29 -24.60 32.75
N GLU A 157 41.78 -24.94 31.58
CA GLU A 157 42.95 -25.81 31.40
C GLU A 157 44.20 -25.22 32.05
N ARG A 158 44.47 -23.93 31.92
CA ARG A 158 45.56 -23.24 32.57
C ARG A 158 45.45 -23.28 34.10
N ARG A 159 44.27 -23.00 34.62
CA ARG A 159 44.04 -23.02 36.07
C ARG A 159 44.30 -24.43 36.66
N ASP A 160 43.83 -25.47 35.97
CA ASP A 160 44.07 -26.85 36.40
C ASP A 160 45.55 -27.30 36.30
N GLN A 161 46.34 -26.64 35.45
CA GLN A 161 47.79 -26.84 35.37
C GLN A 161 48.56 -26.14 36.50
N ASP A 162 48.10 -24.94 36.92
CA ASP A 162 48.72 -24.15 37.99
C ASP A 162 48.43 -24.74 39.41
N GLU A 163 47.34 -25.53 39.53
CA GLU A 163 46.96 -26.20 40.79
C GLU A 163 47.64 -27.57 40.98
N ARG A 164 48.43 -28.07 40.00
CA ARG A 164 49.23 -29.33 40.08
C ARG A 164 50.67 -29.07 40.35
#